data_f4942125404a12e398bdb14f7f7bb5c9
#
_entry.id   f4942125404a12e398bdb14f7f7bb5c9
#
_cell.length_a   1.000
_cell.length_b   1.000
_cell.length_c   1.000
_cell.angle_alpha   90.00
_cell.angle_beta   90.00
_cell.angle_gamma   90.00
#
_symmetry.space_group_name_H-M   'P 1'
#
loop_
_entity.id
_entity.type
_entity.pdbx_description
1 polymer ?
#
loop_
_entity_poly.entity_id
_entity_poly.type
_entity_poly.pdbx_seq_one_letter_code
_entity_poly.pdbx_strand_id
1 'polypeptide(L)'
;TANYTSLAISESGVPYVAYKSSGLLPRGSVMKFDGTTWVVVGNDGFFRGLTSTSLAISASGAPYVAYSDFASAGKATVRMFNGNDWVSVGNAGFTAGFSGYPSLAISPNGTLYLAYQNYDNSNKATVMKFDGTNWVDVGNAGFSAGGVDYISLAISPNGIPHIGYKDSGNSDKATVMSYQ
;
A
#
# COMPACT_ATOMS: atom_id res chain seq x y z
N THR A 1 -7.56 -2.92 20.32
CA THR A 1 -8.45 -2.58 19.20
C THR A 1 -7.60 -2.47 17.93
N ALA A 2 -8.07 -3.01 16.81
CA ALA A 2 -7.41 -2.91 15.51
C ALA A 2 -8.05 -1.77 14.70
N ASN A 3 -7.22 -1.02 13.98
CA ASN A 3 -7.61 0.04 13.04
C ASN A 3 -6.89 -0.15 11.72
N TYR A 4 -7.45 0.39 10.65
CA TYR A 4 -6.83 0.41 9.32
C TYR A 4 -6.42 -0.99 8.85
N THR A 5 -7.40 -1.89 8.80
CA THR A 5 -7.20 -3.27 8.37
C THR A 5 -7.13 -3.39 6.85
N SER A 6 -6.27 -4.29 6.36
CA SER A 6 -6.18 -4.68 4.96
C SER A 6 -6.07 -6.19 4.87
N LEU A 7 -6.88 -6.82 4.02
CA LEU A 7 -6.93 -8.27 3.81
C LEU A 7 -6.37 -8.61 2.44
N ALA A 8 -5.59 -9.67 2.36
CA ALA A 8 -5.16 -10.28 1.10
C ALA A 8 -5.17 -11.81 1.23
N ILE A 9 -5.33 -12.50 0.12
CA ILE A 9 -5.33 -13.96 0.05
C ILE A 9 -4.20 -14.39 -0.88
N SER A 10 -3.37 -15.35 -0.44
CA SER A 10 -2.33 -15.91 -1.28
C SER A 10 -2.93 -16.82 -2.38
N GLU A 11 -2.16 -17.14 -3.41
CA GLU A 11 -2.58 -18.09 -4.46
C GLU A 11 -2.92 -19.47 -3.91
N SER A 12 -2.32 -19.87 -2.78
CA SER A 12 -2.64 -21.11 -2.06
C SER A 12 -3.90 -21.01 -1.18
N GLY A 13 -4.63 -19.88 -1.21
CA GLY A 13 -5.86 -19.68 -0.44
C GLY A 13 -5.65 -19.27 1.02
N VAL A 14 -4.43 -18.98 1.46
CA VAL A 14 -4.16 -18.53 2.84
C VAL A 14 -4.50 -17.05 3.00
N PRO A 15 -5.41 -16.68 3.93
CA PRO A 15 -5.72 -15.28 4.19
C PRO A 15 -4.66 -14.65 5.12
N TYR A 16 -4.32 -13.40 4.80
CA TYR A 16 -3.43 -12.53 5.56
C TYR A 16 -4.15 -11.23 5.91
N VAL A 17 -3.90 -10.68 7.09
CA VAL A 17 -4.42 -9.38 7.51
C VAL A 17 -3.28 -8.51 8.02
N ALA A 18 -3.19 -7.29 7.48
CA ALA A 18 -2.42 -6.20 8.07
C ALA A 18 -3.35 -5.32 8.91
N TYR A 19 -2.89 -4.87 10.05
CA TYR A 19 -3.64 -3.96 10.92
C TYR A 19 -2.71 -3.09 11.74
N LYS A 20 -3.24 -1.99 12.24
CA LYS A 20 -2.58 -1.14 13.22
C LYS A 20 -3.30 -1.27 14.57
N SER A 21 -2.56 -1.56 15.64
CA SER A 21 -3.10 -1.55 17.01
C SER A 21 -3.41 -0.13 17.45
N SER A 22 -4.42 0.04 18.32
CA SER A 22 -4.66 1.30 19.02
C SER A 22 -3.85 1.37 20.32
N GLY A 23 -3.51 2.58 20.77
CA GLY A 23 -2.78 2.81 22.02
C GLY A 23 -1.88 4.04 21.94
N LEU A 24 -1.12 4.29 23.00
CA LEU A 24 -0.19 5.43 23.07
C LEU A 24 0.94 5.35 22.03
N LEU A 25 1.33 4.14 21.65
CA LEU A 25 2.34 3.87 20.62
C LEU A 25 1.79 2.85 19.61
N PRO A 26 0.87 3.25 18.72
CA PRO A 26 0.22 2.32 17.80
C PRO A 26 1.26 1.71 16.87
N ARG A 27 1.25 0.37 16.78
CA ARG A 27 2.14 -0.42 15.93
C ARG A 27 1.33 -1.24 14.96
N GLY A 28 1.90 -1.52 13.81
CA GLY A 28 1.28 -2.35 12.79
C GLY A 28 1.91 -3.73 12.72
N SER A 29 1.07 -4.71 12.47
CA SER A 29 1.44 -6.13 12.36
C SER A 29 0.73 -6.76 11.17
N VAL A 30 1.27 -7.89 10.72
CA VAL A 30 0.63 -8.77 9.75
C VAL A 30 0.42 -10.14 10.40
N MET A 31 -0.77 -10.68 10.23
CA MET A 31 -1.09 -12.06 10.64
C MET A 31 -1.53 -12.88 9.43
N LYS A 32 -1.36 -14.18 9.50
CA LYS A 32 -1.92 -15.16 8.55
C LYS A 32 -2.70 -16.24 9.29
N PHE A 33 -3.66 -16.84 8.61
CA PHE A 33 -4.33 -18.03 9.12
C PHE A 33 -3.54 -19.28 8.73
N ASP A 34 -3.13 -20.09 9.70
CA ASP A 34 -2.30 -21.28 9.48
C ASP A 34 -3.12 -22.56 9.21
N GLY A 35 -4.45 -22.42 9.11
CA GLY A 35 -5.40 -23.53 8.98
C GLY A 35 -6.15 -23.82 10.29
N THR A 36 -5.69 -23.32 11.43
CA THR A 36 -6.26 -23.52 12.76
C THR A 36 -6.46 -22.21 13.51
N THR A 37 -5.47 -21.32 13.46
CA THR A 37 -5.48 -20.05 14.18
C THR A 37 -4.77 -18.94 13.39
N TRP A 38 -4.95 -17.70 13.84
CA TRP A 38 -4.22 -16.57 13.30
C TRP A 38 -2.86 -16.44 13.99
N VAL A 39 -1.79 -16.47 13.21
CA VAL A 39 -0.40 -16.34 13.69
C VAL A 39 0.26 -15.10 13.13
N VAL A 40 1.13 -14.46 13.93
CA VAL A 40 1.89 -13.29 13.50
C VAL A 40 2.93 -13.69 12.46
N VAL A 41 3.09 -12.88 11.42
CA VAL A 41 4.12 -13.06 10.38
C VAL A 41 5.33 -12.21 10.76
N GLY A 42 6.41 -12.88 11.12
CA GLY A 42 7.63 -12.22 11.62
C GLY A 42 7.44 -11.58 13.00
N ASN A 43 7.92 -10.35 13.17
CA ASN A 43 7.86 -9.63 14.44
C ASN A 43 6.56 -8.86 14.61
N ASP A 44 5.91 -8.96 15.76
CA ASP A 44 4.74 -8.16 16.11
C ASP A 44 5.13 -6.67 16.24
N GLY A 45 4.26 -5.80 15.72
CA GLY A 45 4.46 -4.36 15.83
C GLY A 45 5.68 -3.82 15.08
N PHE A 46 6.02 -4.39 13.95
CA PHE A 46 7.24 -4.06 13.18
C PHE A 46 7.19 -2.71 12.43
N PHE A 47 6.03 -2.09 12.30
CA PHE A 47 5.92 -0.77 11.66
C PHE A 47 5.05 0.20 12.46
N ARG A 48 5.19 1.50 12.19
CA ARG A 48 4.39 2.57 12.80
C ARG A 48 3.74 3.39 11.69
N GLY A 49 2.54 2.99 11.28
CA GLY A 49 1.75 3.70 10.28
C GLY A 49 0.95 4.86 10.87
N LEU A 50 0.84 5.98 10.15
CA LEU A 50 0.02 7.13 10.53
C LEU A 50 -1.43 6.98 10.06
N THR A 51 -1.61 6.47 8.84
CA THR A 51 -2.93 6.31 8.20
C THR A 51 -3.19 4.84 7.86
N SER A 52 -4.03 4.59 6.88
CA SER A 52 -4.34 3.26 6.38
C SER A 52 -3.11 2.46 5.96
N THR A 53 -3.24 1.14 5.99
CA THR A 53 -2.28 0.18 5.48
C THR A 53 -2.86 -0.51 4.26
N SER A 54 -2.01 -1.01 3.37
CA SER A 54 -2.40 -1.85 2.25
C SER A 54 -1.50 -3.07 2.18
N LEU A 55 -2.11 -4.25 2.07
CA LEU A 55 -1.44 -5.54 2.03
C LEU A 55 -1.60 -6.18 0.64
N ALA A 56 -0.53 -6.71 0.10
CA ALA A 56 -0.52 -7.51 -1.11
C ALA A 56 0.33 -8.76 -0.91
N ILE A 57 0.00 -9.85 -1.59
CA ILE A 57 0.76 -11.11 -1.53
C ILE A 57 1.28 -11.39 -2.94
N SER A 58 2.57 -11.67 -3.07
CA SER A 58 3.15 -12.06 -4.35
C SER A 58 2.76 -13.49 -4.75
N ALA A 59 2.96 -13.84 -6.02
CA ALA A 59 2.78 -15.21 -6.52
C ALA A 59 3.63 -16.25 -5.76
N SER A 60 4.79 -15.84 -5.23
CA SER A 60 5.61 -16.71 -4.37
C SER A 60 5.09 -16.83 -2.93
N GLY A 61 3.99 -16.15 -2.58
CA GLY A 61 3.40 -16.15 -1.23
C GLY A 61 4.04 -15.17 -0.25
N ALA A 62 4.98 -14.33 -0.69
CA ALA A 62 5.58 -13.32 0.16
C ALA A 62 4.62 -12.14 0.39
N PRO A 63 4.33 -11.75 1.65
CA PRO A 63 3.50 -10.59 1.95
C PRO A 63 4.28 -9.29 1.86
N TYR A 64 3.62 -8.27 1.30
CA TYR A 64 4.07 -6.89 1.19
C TYR A 64 3.08 -5.97 1.89
N VAL A 65 3.55 -5.01 2.66
CA VAL A 65 2.72 -4.01 3.31
C VAL A 65 3.20 -2.60 2.97
N ALA A 66 2.28 -1.75 2.51
CA ALA A 66 2.48 -0.32 2.33
C ALA A 66 1.81 0.46 3.45
N TYR A 67 2.44 1.52 3.92
CA TYR A 67 1.91 2.39 4.97
C TYR A 67 2.55 3.78 4.91
N SER A 68 1.86 4.78 5.47
CA SER A 68 2.42 6.12 5.71
C SER A 68 3.29 6.04 6.96
N ASP A 69 4.60 6.12 6.80
CA ASP A 69 5.57 5.80 7.86
C ASP A 69 5.78 6.97 8.81
N PHE A 70 5.47 6.77 10.09
CA PHE A 70 5.70 7.76 11.14
C PHE A 70 7.18 8.19 11.23
N ALA A 71 8.11 7.24 11.09
CA ALA A 71 9.55 7.52 11.16
C ALA A 71 10.05 8.36 9.98
N SER A 72 9.31 8.35 8.87
CA SER A 72 9.61 9.09 7.64
C SER A 72 8.64 10.26 7.42
N ALA A 73 8.14 10.88 8.48
CA ALA A 73 7.21 12.02 8.44
C ALA A 73 5.93 11.74 7.61
N GLY A 74 5.44 10.52 7.63
CA GLY A 74 4.23 10.11 6.90
C GLY A 74 4.45 9.82 5.41
N LYS A 75 5.67 9.82 4.93
CA LYS A 75 6.01 9.36 3.59
C LYS A 75 5.74 7.85 3.46
N ALA A 76 5.46 7.38 2.24
CA ALA A 76 5.18 5.97 2.02
C ALA A 76 6.42 5.11 2.24
N THR A 77 6.23 3.99 2.91
CA THR A 77 7.19 2.90 3.02
C THR A 77 6.50 1.60 2.62
N VAL A 78 7.19 0.78 1.84
CA VAL A 78 6.78 -0.60 1.55
C VAL A 78 7.78 -1.55 2.19
N ARG A 79 7.26 -2.57 2.89
CA ARG A 79 8.07 -3.67 3.42
C ARG A 79 7.59 -5.00 2.89
N MET A 80 8.53 -5.93 2.75
CA MET A 80 8.31 -7.31 2.36
C MET A 80 8.82 -8.23 3.46
N PHE A 81 8.10 -9.31 3.74
CA PHE A 81 8.60 -10.39 4.58
C PHE A 81 9.38 -11.39 3.71
N ASN A 82 10.67 -11.54 3.99
CA ASN A 82 11.57 -12.39 3.21
C ASN A 82 11.66 -13.84 3.71
N GLY A 83 10.76 -14.22 4.65
CA GLY A 83 10.76 -15.52 5.32
C GLY A 83 11.37 -15.49 6.71
N ASN A 84 12.15 -14.45 7.04
CA ASN A 84 12.80 -14.28 8.34
C ASN A 84 12.46 -12.91 8.95
N ASP A 85 12.63 -11.83 8.18
CA ASP A 85 12.46 -10.45 8.63
C ASP A 85 11.61 -9.63 7.66
N TRP A 86 11.05 -8.52 8.18
CA TRP A 86 10.43 -7.48 7.38
C TRP A 86 11.49 -6.50 6.88
N VAL A 87 11.79 -6.53 5.59
CA VAL A 87 12.78 -5.68 4.93
C VAL A 87 12.12 -4.60 4.08
N SER A 88 12.75 -3.43 3.96
CA SER A 88 12.24 -2.35 3.10
C SER A 88 12.44 -2.71 1.63
N VAL A 89 11.44 -2.35 0.80
CA VAL A 89 11.51 -2.45 -0.66
C VAL A 89 11.88 -1.07 -1.21
N GLY A 90 13.13 -0.91 -1.59
CA GLY A 90 13.73 0.39 -1.85
C GLY A 90 13.95 1.19 -0.56
N ASN A 91 14.00 2.51 -0.68
CA ASN A 91 14.18 3.41 0.47
C ASN A 91 12.89 3.53 1.28
N ALA A 92 13.00 3.58 2.62
CA ALA A 92 11.88 3.98 3.46
C ALA A 92 11.54 5.47 3.22
N GLY A 93 10.26 5.82 3.23
CA GLY A 93 9.81 7.19 3.00
C GLY A 93 10.14 7.70 1.59
N PHE A 94 9.89 6.90 0.57
CA PHE A 94 10.29 7.20 -0.80
C PHE A 94 9.43 8.25 -1.52
N THR A 95 8.23 8.58 -1.01
CA THR A 95 7.40 9.64 -1.61
C THR A 95 7.96 11.03 -1.29
N ALA A 96 7.67 12.04 -2.13
CA ALA A 96 8.12 13.41 -1.92
C ALA A 96 7.65 13.95 -0.58
N GLY A 97 6.36 13.77 -0.27
CA GLY A 97 5.73 14.19 0.97
C GLY A 97 4.83 13.12 1.60
N PHE A 98 3.94 13.58 2.49
CA PHE A 98 3.00 12.72 3.17
C PHE A 98 2.10 11.97 2.18
N SER A 99 1.93 10.66 2.39
CA SER A 99 1.11 9.78 1.57
C SER A 99 -0.17 9.37 2.32
N GLY A 100 -1.33 9.84 1.85
CA GLY A 100 -2.63 9.38 2.35
C GLY A 100 -3.14 8.17 1.57
N TYR A 101 -3.96 7.33 2.20
CA TYR A 101 -4.66 6.20 1.56
C TYR A 101 -3.78 5.34 0.64
N PRO A 102 -2.62 4.85 1.08
CA PRO A 102 -1.78 4.01 0.23
C PRO A 102 -2.54 2.74 -0.20
N SER A 103 -2.48 2.43 -1.49
CA SER A 103 -3.04 1.21 -2.08
C SER A 103 -1.96 0.51 -2.89
N LEU A 104 -1.58 -0.69 -2.45
CA LEU A 104 -0.50 -1.50 -3.02
C LEU A 104 -1.07 -2.61 -3.89
N ALA A 105 -0.52 -2.82 -5.07
CA ALA A 105 -0.85 -3.94 -5.93
C ALA A 105 0.41 -4.53 -6.57
N ILE A 106 0.35 -5.80 -6.93
CA ILE A 106 1.42 -6.54 -7.60
C ILE A 106 0.89 -6.99 -8.96
N SER A 107 1.60 -6.64 -10.02
CA SER A 107 1.25 -7.07 -11.38
C SER A 107 1.59 -8.55 -11.62
N PRO A 108 1.04 -9.18 -12.66
CA PRO A 108 1.33 -10.59 -12.97
C PRO A 108 2.81 -10.90 -13.18
N ASN A 109 3.61 -9.93 -13.62
CA ASN A 109 5.07 -10.08 -13.76
C ASN A 109 5.86 -9.77 -12.48
N GLY A 110 5.17 -9.52 -11.34
CA GLY A 110 5.78 -9.26 -10.05
C GLY A 110 6.17 -7.80 -9.78
N THR A 111 5.88 -6.86 -10.69
CA THR A 111 6.14 -5.43 -10.46
C THR A 111 5.18 -4.88 -9.41
N LEU A 112 5.73 -4.21 -8.40
CA LEU A 112 4.98 -3.53 -7.36
C LEU A 112 4.51 -2.16 -7.85
N TYR A 113 3.26 -1.83 -7.56
CA TYR A 113 2.65 -0.52 -7.81
C TYR A 113 2.05 0.02 -6.51
N LEU A 114 2.21 1.31 -6.26
CA LEU A 114 1.59 2.03 -5.16
C LEU A 114 0.82 3.23 -5.69
N ALA A 115 -0.46 3.31 -5.38
CA ALA A 115 -1.25 4.54 -5.54
C ALA A 115 -1.42 5.20 -4.18
N TYR A 116 -1.36 6.54 -4.13
CA TYR A 116 -1.53 7.30 -2.89
C TYR A 116 -2.05 8.72 -3.14
N GLN A 117 -2.66 9.30 -2.12
CA GLN A 117 -2.97 10.72 -2.07
C GLN A 117 -1.69 11.50 -1.75
N ASN A 118 -1.27 12.37 -2.66
CA ASN A 118 -0.05 13.15 -2.52
C ASN A 118 -0.36 14.52 -1.90
N TYR A 119 -0.08 14.66 -0.60
CA TYR A 119 -0.38 15.88 0.13
C TYR A 119 0.42 17.08 -0.38
N ASP A 120 1.66 16.87 -0.81
CA ASP A 120 2.51 17.94 -1.35
C ASP A 120 2.05 18.40 -2.74
N ASN A 121 1.19 17.61 -3.41
CA ASN A 121 0.60 17.95 -4.69
C ASN A 121 -0.93 18.15 -4.56
N SER A 122 -1.35 19.03 -3.65
CA SER A 122 -2.75 19.39 -3.44
C SER A 122 -3.69 18.19 -3.19
N ASN A 123 -3.22 17.18 -2.50
CA ASN A 123 -3.95 15.94 -2.21
C ASN A 123 -4.34 15.14 -3.46
N LYS A 124 -3.69 15.34 -4.59
CA LYS A 124 -3.98 14.66 -5.83
C LYS A 124 -3.44 13.21 -5.84
N ALA A 125 -4.02 12.38 -6.70
CA ALA A 125 -3.57 11.01 -6.88
C ALA A 125 -2.21 10.94 -7.57
N THR A 126 -1.33 10.09 -7.06
CA THR A 126 -0.04 9.73 -7.68
C THR A 126 0.09 8.21 -7.69
N VAL A 127 0.66 7.67 -8.77
CA VAL A 127 1.04 6.25 -8.86
C VAL A 127 2.54 6.15 -9.03
N MET A 128 3.13 5.24 -8.29
CA MET A 128 4.53 4.86 -8.43
C MET A 128 4.65 3.36 -8.68
N LYS A 129 5.74 2.95 -9.33
CA LYS A 129 6.14 1.55 -9.45
C LYS A 129 7.56 1.35 -8.95
N PHE A 130 7.85 0.15 -8.49
CA PHE A 130 9.21 -0.23 -8.12
C PHE A 130 9.93 -0.79 -9.35
N ASP A 131 11.05 -0.18 -9.76
CA ASP A 131 11.82 -0.56 -10.94
C ASP A 131 12.88 -1.65 -10.66
N GLY A 132 12.91 -2.17 -9.42
CA GLY A 132 13.92 -3.11 -8.93
C GLY A 132 14.95 -2.47 -8.02
N THR A 133 15.06 -1.14 -8.00
CA THR A 133 16.00 -0.37 -7.17
C THR A 133 15.29 0.79 -6.47
N ASN A 134 14.47 1.54 -7.20
CA ASN A 134 13.80 2.74 -6.73
C ASN A 134 12.29 2.70 -7.02
N TRP A 135 11.55 3.49 -6.26
CA TRP A 135 10.18 3.83 -6.58
C TRP A 135 10.16 5.02 -7.55
N VAL A 136 9.55 4.85 -8.72
CA VAL A 136 9.47 5.85 -9.78
C VAL A 136 8.02 6.14 -10.14
N ASP A 137 7.72 7.38 -10.52
CA ASP A 137 6.38 7.78 -10.92
C ASP A 137 5.91 7.03 -12.18
N VAL A 138 4.63 6.68 -12.21
CA VAL A 138 3.93 6.18 -13.40
C VAL A 138 3.12 7.35 -13.95
N GLY A 139 3.59 7.94 -15.04
CA GLY A 139 3.04 9.18 -15.58
C GLY A 139 3.34 10.41 -14.71
N ASN A 140 2.42 11.36 -14.66
CA ASN A 140 2.60 12.59 -13.90
C ASN A 140 2.17 12.42 -12.43
N ALA A 141 2.99 12.87 -11.50
CA ALA A 141 2.58 12.97 -10.11
C ALA A 141 1.40 13.96 -9.97
N GLY A 142 0.38 13.60 -9.16
CA GLY A 142 -0.80 14.44 -8.98
C GLY A 142 -1.67 14.58 -10.23
N PHE A 143 -1.91 13.50 -10.93
CA PHE A 143 -2.63 13.47 -12.22
C PHE A 143 -4.13 13.71 -12.12
N SER A 144 -4.76 13.53 -10.94
CA SER A 144 -6.21 13.74 -10.80
C SER A 144 -6.62 15.21 -10.97
N ALA A 145 -7.87 15.45 -11.36
CA ALA A 145 -8.39 16.79 -11.55
C ALA A 145 -8.39 17.59 -10.23
N GLY A 146 -8.84 16.97 -9.15
CA GLY A 146 -8.84 17.52 -7.81
C GLY A 146 -8.15 16.65 -6.80
N GLY A 147 -8.28 16.99 -5.51
CA GLY A 147 -7.86 16.15 -4.41
C GLY A 147 -8.67 14.86 -4.36
N VAL A 148 -8.06 13.78 -3.87
CA VAL A 148 -8.64 12.44 -3.88
C VAL A 148 -8.73 11.84 -2.49
N ASP A 149 -9.75 11.00 -2.27
CA ASP A 149 -9.91 10.18 -1.08
C ASP A 149 -10.21 8.73 -1.48
N TYR A 150 -10.01 7.79 -0.53
CA TYR A 150 -10.40 6.38 -0.68
C TYR A 150 -9.84 5.70 -1.93
N ILE A 151 -8.53 5.83 -2.13
CA ILE A 151 -7.84 5.27 -3.29
C ILE A 151 -7.87 3.74 -3.24
N SER A 152 -8.17 3.14 -4.39
CA SER A 152 -8.05 1.70 -4.65
C SER A 152 -7.30 1.48 -5.95
N LEU A 153 -6.29 0.62 -5.92
CA LEU A 153 -5.46 0.25 -7.07
C LEU A 153 -5.67 -1.23 -7.40
N ALA A 154 -5.89 -1.51 -8.67
CA ALA A 154 -5.89 -2.87 -9.20
C ALA A 154 -5.05 -2.93 -10.47
N ILE A 155 -4.46 -4.10 -10.72
CA ILE A 155 -3.67 -4.35 -11.94
C ILE A 155 -4.43 -5.37 -12.79
N SER A 156 -4.66 -5.04 -14.05
CA SER A 156 -5.28 -5.96 -14.99
C SER A 156 -4.35 -7.14 -15.35
N PRO A 157 -4.87 -8.25 -15.91
CA PRO A 157 -4.05 -9.39 -16.30
C PRO A 157 -2.92 -9.07 -17.30
N ASN A 158 -3.08 -8.02 -18.10
CA ASN A 158 -2.04 -7.52 -19.03
C ASN A 158 -1.10 -6.47 -18.39
N GLY A 159 -1.16 -6.31 -17.07
CA GLY A 159 -0.22 -5.47 -16.30
C GLY A 159 -0.56 -3.97 -16.27
N ILE A 160 -1.74 -3.56 -16.72
CA ILE A 160 -2.15 -2.15 -16.72
C ILE A 160 -2.72 -1.77 -15.34
N PRO A 161 -2.20 -0.72 -14.68
CA PRO A 161 -2.77 -0.21 -13.43
C PRO A 161 -4.08 0.56 -13.67
N HIS A 162 -5.08 0.25 -12.85
CA HIS A 162 -6.36 0.94 -12.78
C HIS A 162 -6.55 1.49 -11.36
N ILE A 163 -6.96 2.75 -11.27
CA ILE A 163 -7.12 3.44 -9.99
C ILE A 163 -8.54 3.95 -9.89
N GLY A 164 -9.22 3.58 -8.81
CA GLY A 164 -10.50 4.17 -8.42
C GLY A 164 -10.32 5.10 -7.22
N TYR A 165 -11.00 6.23 -7.20
CA TYR A 165 -10.95 7.21 -6.11
C TYR A 165 -12.17 8.12 -6.09
N LYS A 166 -12.42 8.76 -4.96
CA LYS A 166 -13.34 9.91 -4.85
C LYS A 166 -12.59 11.15 -5.33
N ASP A 167 -13.14 11.89 -6.28
CA ASP A 167 -12.49 13.02 -6.94
C ASP A 167 -13.21 14.34 -6.60
N SER A 168 -12.56 15.22 -5.85
CA SER A 168 -13.10 16.55 -5.53
C SER A 168 -13.18 17.46 -6.76
N GLY A 169 -12.36 17.23 -7.78
CA GLY A 169 -12.43 17.92 -9.07
C GLY A 169 -13.61 17.47 -9.94
N ASN A 170 -14.27 16.36 -9.56
CA ASN A 170 -15.48 15.82 -10.22
C ASN A 170 -16.68 15.80 -9.27
N SER A 171 -16.86 16.86 -8.48
CA SER A 171 -17.97 17.03 -7.53
C SER A 171 -18.08 15.84 -6.54
N ASP A 172 -16.96 15.37 -6.02
CA ASP A 172 -16.85 14.24 -5.09
C ASP A 172 -17.37 12.89 -5.61
N LYS A 173 -17.45 12.73 -6.92
CA LYS A 173 -17.87 11.48 -7.55
C LYS A 173 -16.74 10.47 -7.62
N ALA A 174 -17.11 9.20 -7.77
CA ALA A 174 -16.17 8.15 -8.09
C ALA A 174 -15.59 8.36 -9.49
N THR A 175 -14.27 8.33 -9.59
CA THR A 175 -13.51 8.40 -10.84
C THR A 175 -12.63 7.17 -10.95
N VAL A 176 -12.54 6.59 -12.15
CA VAL A 176 -11.61 5.50 -12.47
C VAL A 176 -10.73 5.93 -13.61
N MET A 177 -9.42 5.73 -13.46
CA MET A 177 -8.42 5.98 -14.50
C MET A 177 -7.55 4.75 -14.71
N SER A 178 -7.05 4.59 -15.93
CA SER A 178 -6.06 3.57 -16.30
C SER A 178 -4.85 4.21 -16.94
N TYR A 179 -3.69 3.64 -16.67
CA TYR A 179 -2.42 4.03 -17.33
C TYR A 179 -2.13 3.04 -18.46
N GLN A 180 -2.00 3.57 -19.66
CA GLN A 180 -1.53 2.80 -20.84
C GLN A 180 -0.09 3.14 -21.17
#